data_a0034da8d21d494b1f25f068d68ecd54
#
_entry.id   a0034da8d21d494b1f25f068d68ecd54
#
_cell.length_a   1.000
_cell.length_b   1.000
_cell.length_c   1.000
_cell.angle_alpha   90.00
_cell.angle_beta   90.00
_cell.angle_gamma   90.00
#
_symmetry.space_group_name_H-M   'P 1'
#
loop_
_entity.id
_entity.type
_entity.pdbx_description
1 polymer ?
#
loop_
_entity_poly.entity_id
_entity_poly.type
_entity_poly.pdbx_seq_one_letter_code
_entity_poly.pdbx_strand_id
1 'polypeptide(L)'
;MASALLASASVHVGELNLFPVKSLRGVSVESAGVERQGLAGDRRWMVVDESGATLTARKHPEMLAITATPAAGGVVLHAAGRDPLSVPEPAGPADTAVTLSRVGVAAAADGQAHAWLSEVLGRPVRLVWLDDPSRRPMSQAHGSEPGDPLSLADAGPLLVTTAASLRQLDVWAAEEARARGEAPAPLVMERFRPNLVVDGEDLEPFAEDGWRRLRIGEVEYRFAEHCDRCVLTTVDPQTRARGKEPLRSLARHRRWDGKVWFGVRVTPVGTGSVAVGDEVVVTG
;
A
#
# COMPACT_ATOMS: atom_id res chain seq x y z
N MET A 1 10.37 -29.57 -38.93
CA MET A 1 11.01 -29.08 -37.72
C MET A 1 10.22 -27.87 -37.23
N ALA A 2 9.34 -28.08 -36.28
CA ALA A 2 8.58 -26.95 -35.68
C ALA A 2 9.51 -26.30 -34.67
N SER A 3 9.89 -25.06 -34.94
CA SER A 3 10.56 -24.17 -33.97
C SER A 3 9.56 -23.88 -32.87
N ALA A 4 9.74 -24.48 -31.70
CA ALA A 4 9.06 -24.04 -30.50
C ALA A 4 9.60 -22.66 -30.19
N LEU A 5 8.79 -21.64 -30.46
CA LEU A 5 8.97 -20.32 -29.86
C LEU A 5 8.86 -20.53 -28.34
N LEU A 6 10.00 -20.53 -27.67
CA LEU A 6 10.05 -20.31 -26.23
C LEU A 6 9.37 -18.96 -26.00
N ALA A 7 8.16 -19.00 -25.46
CA ALA A 7 7.52 -17.80 -24.96
C ALA A 7 8.48 -17.22 -23.92
N SER A 8 9.05 -16.05 -24.21
CA SER A 8 9.79 -15.27 -23.21
C SER A 8 8.86 -15.12 -22.01
N ALA A 9 9.28 -15.58 -20.85
CA ALA A 9 8.50 -15.45 -19.64
C ALA A 9 8.23 -13.97 -19.42
N SER A 10 6.99 -13.56 -19.61
CA SER A 10 6.62 -12.14 -19.56
C SER A 10 6.63 -11.64 -18.12
N VAL A 11 7.21 -10.47 -17.90
CA VAL A 11 7.07 -9.76 -16.63
C VAL A 11 5.62 -9.26 -16.54
N HIS A 12 4.93 -9.60 -15.45
CA HIS A 12 3.50 -9.35 -15.31
C HIS A 12 3.10 -8.95 -13.87
N VAL A 13 1.90 -8.44 -13.72
CA VAL A 13 1.30 -8.19 -12.40
C VAL A 13 0.93 -9.55 -11.78
N GLY A 14 1.66 -9.97 -10.75
CA GLY A 14 1.40 -11.21 -10.01
C GLY A 14 0.35 -11.03 -8.91
N GLU A 15 0.34 -9.86 -8.24
CA GLU A 15 -0.65 -9.53 -7.22
C GLU A 15 -1.07 -8.06 -7.33
N LEU A 16 -2.35 -7.80 -7.10
CA LEU A 16 -2.95 -6.47 -7.04
C LEU A 16 -3.66 -6.29 -5.70
N ASN A 17 -3.29 -5.25 -4.94
CA ASN A 17 -3.81 -5.04 -3.59
C ASN A 17 -4.40 -3.64 -3.42
N LEU A 18 -5.57 -3.58 -2.76
CA LEU A 18 -6.23 -2.36 -2.34
C LEU A 18 -6.24 -2.23 -0.83
N PHE A 19 -6.02 -1.02 -0.36
CA PHE A 19 -6.06 -0.65 1.06
C PHE A 19 -7.05 0.51 1.26
N PRO A 20 -8.37 0.29 1.19
CA PRO A 20 -9.34 1.38 1.17
C PRO A 20 -9.19 2.34 2.35
N VAL A 21 -8.85 1.81 3.53
CA VAL A 21 -8.65 2.62 4.74
C VAL A 21 -7.17 2.63 5.13
N LYS A 22 -6.61 3.83 5.29
CA LYS A 22 -5.22 4.03 5.75
C LYS A 22 -4.96 3.25 7.03
N SER A 23 -3.87 2.49 7.07
CA SER A 23 -3.41 1.68 8.21
C SER A 23 -4.28 0.47 8.58
N LEU A 24 -5.45 0.25 7.98
CA LEU A 24 -6.15 -1.02 8.11
C LEU A 24 -5.58 -2.08 7.14
N ARG A 25 -5.94 -3.33 7.34
CA ARG A 25 -5.62 -4.41 6.41
C ARG A 25 -6.35 -4.19 5.09
N GLY A 26 -5.66 -4.41 3.99
CA GLY A 26 -6.22 -4.39 2.65
C GLY A 26 -6.67 -5.76 2.18
N VAL A 27 -7.01 -5.83 0.91
CA VAL A 27 -7.43 -7.05 0.21
C VAL A 27 -6.75 -7.15 -1.14
N SER A 28 -6.52 -8.38 -1.59
CA SER A 28 -6.14 -8.66 -2.97
C SER A 28 -7.38 -8.62 -3.85
N VAL A 29 -7.22 -8.12 -5.07
CA VAL A 29 -8.28 -8.02 -6.08
C VAL A 29 -7.75 -8.49 -7.44
N GLU A 30 -8.62 -8.95 -8.33
CA GLU A 30 -8.23 -9.38 -9.66
C GLU A 30 -8.02 -8.19 -10.62
N SER A 31 -8.74 -7.10 -10.42
CA SER A 31 -8.60 -5.88 -11.22
C SER A 31 -9.00 -4.64 -10.43
N ALA A 32 -8.50 -3.48 -10.84
CA ALA A 32 -8.86 -2.19 -10.28
C ALA A 32 -8.82 -1.09 -11.33
N GLY A 33 -9.65 -0.08 -11.18
CA GLY A 33 -9.52 1.17 -11.94
C GLY A 33 -8.26 1.92 -11.52
N VAL A 34 -7.64 2.60 -12.47
CA VAL A 34 -6.49 3.48 -12.25
C VAL A 34 -6.92 4.92 -12.42
N GLU A 35 -6.68 5.71 -11.41
CA GLU A 35 -6.94 7.15 -11.33
C GLU A 35 -5.61 7.89 -11.12
N ARG A 36 -5.60 9.21 -11.32
CA ARG A 36 -4.38 9.99 -11.15
C ARG A 36 -3.74 9.90 -9.75
N GLN A 37 -4.55 9.70 -8.70
CA GLN A 37 -4.10 9.52 -7.32
C GLN A 37 -3.77 8.07 -6.95
N GLY A 38 -3.79 7.11 -7.88
CA GLY A 38 -3.52 5.69 -7.66
C GLY A 38 -4.68 4.79 -8.06
N LEU A 39 -4.84 3.65 -7.41
CA LEU A 39 -5.97 2.75 -7.67
C LEU A 39 -7.27 3.35 -7.12
N ALA A 40 -8.36 3.15 -7.85
CA ALA A 40 -9.69 3.59 -7.43
C ALA A 40 -10.05 3.01 -6.06
N GLY A 41 -10.46 3.88 -5.13
CA GLY A 41 -10.80 3.49 -3.76
C GLY A 41 -9.61 3.27 -2.81
N ASP A 42 -8.36 3.29 -3.31
CA ASP A 42 -7.19 3.06 -2.46
C ASP A 42 -6.92 4.24 -1.53
N ARG A 43 -6.85 3.96 -0.22
CA ARG A 43 -6.55 4.95 0.84
C ARG A 43 -7.40 6.23 0.74
N ARG A 44 -8.70 6.07 0.43
CA ARG A 44 -9.67 7.17 0.44
C ARG A 44 -10.20 7.46 1.85
N TRP A 45 -10.02 6.51 2.78
CA TRP A 45 -10.48 6.58 4.16
C TRP A 45 -9.33 6.55 5.15
N MET A 46 -9.52 7.16 6.31
CA MET A 46 -8.61 7.04 7.45
C MET A 46 -9.36 7.13 8.78
N VAL A 47 -8.76 6.54 9.81
CA VAL A 47 -9.24 6.64 11.19
C VAL A 47 -8.50 7.78 11.88
N VAL A 48 -9.24 8.63 12.55
CA VAL A 48 -8.72 9.75 13.37
C VAL A 48 -9.26 9.68 14.80
N ASP A 49 -8.53 10.22 15.74
CA ASP A 49 -9.02 10.41 17.12
C ASP A 49 -9.95 11.63 17.21
N GLU A 50 -10.40 11.94 18.43
CA GLU A 50 -11.31 13.06 18.70
C GLU A 50 -10.69 14.43 18.35
N SER A 51 -9.35 14.54 18.39
CA SER A 51 -8.62 15.75 17.98
C SER A 51 -8.43 15.89 16.47
N GLY A 52 -8.81 14.89 15.68
CA GLY A 52 -8.54 14.80 14.25
C GLY A 52 -7.15 14.27 13.89
N ALA A 53 -6.39 13.79 14.88
CA ALA A 53 -5.08 13.20 14.62
C ALA A 53 -5.23 11.80 14.03
N THR A 54 -4.48 11.53 12.94
CA THR A 54 -4.53 10.25 12.23
C THR A 54 -3.98 9.10 13.07
N LEU A 55 -4.79 8.07 13.30
CA LEU A 55 -4.30 6.80 13.84
C LEU A 55 -3.51 6.05 12.78
N THR A 56 -2.40 5.45 13.20
CA THR A 56 -1.56 4.65 12.30
C THR A 56 -1.20 3.32 12.91
N ALA A 57 -1.19 2.25 12.10
CA ALA A 57 -0.73 0.93 12.55
C ALA A 57 0.73 0.89 13.02
N ARG A 58 1.53 1.91 12.71
CA ARG A 58 2.87 2.11 13.31
C ARG A 58 2.81 2.24 14.83
N LYS A 59 1.83 2.98 15.33
CA LYS A 59 1.58 3.20 16.77
C LYS A 59 0.56 2.21 17.33
N HIS A 60 -0.41 1.81 16.54
CA HIS A 60 -1.60 1.02 16.86
C HIS A 60 -1.69 -0.23 15.98
N PRO A 61 -0.86 -1.28 16.21
CA PRO A 61 -0.85 -2.50 15.41
C PRO A 61 -2.20 -3.24 15.39
N GLU A 62 -3.03 -3.03 16.42
CA GLU A 62 -4.40 -3.55 16.50
C GLU A 62 -5.27 -3.14 15.31
N MET A 63 -4.98 -2.04 14.64
CA MET A 63 -5.65 -1.62 13.41
C MET A 63 -5.56 -2.66 12.29
N LEU A 64 -4.50 -3.48 12.26
CA LEU A 64 -4.33 -4.57 11.28
C LEU A 64 -5.29 -5.76 11.55
N ALA A 65 -6.02 -5.78 12.65
CA ALA A 65 -7.08 -6.76 12.88
C ALA A 65 -8.37 -6.43 12.09
N ILE A 66 -8.47 -5.23 11.55
CA ILE A 66 -9.62 -4.79 10.77
C ILE A 66 -9.26 -4.85 9.29
N THR A 67 -10.03 -5.59 8.50
CA THR A 67 -9.93 -5.63 7.04
C THR A 67 -10.96 -4.67 6.44
N ALA A 68 -10.55 -3.89 5.46
CA ALA A 68 -11.44 -3.03 4.70
C ALA A 68 -11.52 -3.54 3.26
N THR A 69 -12.72 -3.86 2.78
CA THR A 69 -12.98 -4.27 1.39
C THR A 69 -13.68 -3.15 0.64
N PRO A 70 -13.30 -2.88 -0.63
CA PRO A 70 -14.01 -1.88 -1.42
C PRO A 70 -15.45 -2.34 -1.69
N ALA A 71 -16.37 -1.38 -1.74
CA ALA A 71 -17.77 -1.59 -2.13
C ALA A 71 -18.23 -0.45 -3.04
N ALA A 72 -19.27 -0.68 -3.84
CA ALA A 72 -19.84 0.38 -4.66
C ALA A 72 -20.31 1.54 -3.78
N GLY A 73 -19.71 2.73 -3.96
CA GLY A 73 -20.03 3.92 -3.19
C GLY A 73 -19.65 3.84 -1.70
N GLY A 74 -18.61 3.06 -1.33
CA GLY A 74 -18.19 2.98 0.06
C GLY A 74 -17.17 1.89 0.37
N VAL A 75 -17.22 1.41 1.61
CA VAL A 75 -16.31 0.38 2.12
C VAL A 75 -17.06 -0.55 3.07
N VAL A 76 -16.66 -1.83 3.12
CA VAL A 76 -17.11 -2.78 4.15
C VAL A 76 -15.97 -3.06 5.12
N LEU A 77 -16.23 -2.88 6.40
CA LEU A 77 -15.30 -3.16 7.48
C LEU A 77 -15.57 -4.54 8.09
N HIS A 78 -14.51 -5.30 8.32
CA HIS A 78 -14.57 -6.65 8.90
C HIS A 78 -13.61 -6.75 10.08
N ALA A 79 -14.07 -7.34 11.17
CA ALA A 79 -13.24 -7.70 12.32
C ALA A 79 -13.72 -9.03 12.91
N ALA A 80 -12.79 -9.81 13.48
CA ALA A 80 -13.15 -11.09 14.10
C ALA A 80 -14.15 -10.91 15.24
N GLY A 81 -15.18 -11.77 15.26
CA GLY A 81 -16.22 -11.74 16.30
C GLY A 81 -17.21 -10.59 16.20
N ARG A 82 -17.28 -9.93 15.05
CA ARG A 82 -18.23 -8.84 14.77
C ARG A 82 -18.89 -9.00 13.41
N ASP A 83 -20.13 -8.56 13.30
CA ASP A 83 -20.79 -8.46 12.01
C ASP A 83 -20.09 -7.42 11.14
N PRO A 84 -19.95 -7.70 9.83
CA PRO A 84 -19.43 -6.75 8.88
C PRO A 84 -20.25 -5.47 8.84
N LEU A 85 -19.59 -4.32 8.70
CA LEU A 85 -20.28 -3.03 8.61
C LEU A 85 -20.06 -2.41 7.23
N SER A 86 -21.13 -2.19 6.48
CA SER A 86 -21.11 -1.39 5.26
C SER A 86 -21.14 0.10 5.60
N VAL A 87 -20.17 0.84 5.08
CA VAL A 87 -20.04 2.29 5.31
C VAL A 87 -20.11 3.00 3.96
N PRO A 88 -21.18 3.73 3.67
CA PRO A 88 -21.29 4.50 2.44
C PRO A 88 -20.35 5.72 2.45
N GLU A 89 -19.98 6.19 1.26
CA GLU A 89 -19.31 7.47 1.12
C GLU A 89 -20.18 8.60 1.67
N PRO A 90 -19.63 9.49 2.51
CA PRO A 90 -20.40 10.56 3.10
C PRO A 90 -20.97 11.51 2.03
N ALA A 91 -22.27 11.81 2.11
CA ALA A 91 -22.90 12.81 1.27
C ALA A 91 -22.76 14.23 1.82
N GLY A 92 -22.26 14.37 3.05
CA GLY A 92 -22.06 15.65 3.73
C GLY A 92 -20.76 16.36 3.33
N PRO A 93 -20.60 17.61 3.74
CA PRO A 93 -19.40 18.40 3.43
C PRO A 93 -18.15 17.84 4.11
N ALA A 94 -16.99 18.13 3.53
CA ALA A 94 -15.69 17.86 4.13
C ALA A 94 -15.37 18.99 5.14
N ASP A 95 -15.90 18.91 6.34
CA ASP A 95 -15.78 19.92 7.41
C ASP A 95 -15.09 19.41 8.68
N THR A 96 -14.83 18.10 8.75
CA THR A 96 -14.13 17.49 9.90
C THR A 96 -12.65 17.80 9.83
N ALA A 97 -12.15 18.58 10.80
CA ALA A 97 -10.73 18.92 10.89
C ALA A 97 -9.86 17.68 11.09
N VAL A 98 -8.79 17.57 10.32
CA VAL A 98 -7.82 16.47 10.39
C VAL A 98 -6.39 16.98 10.29
N THR A 99 -5.46 16.31 10.98
CA THR A 99 -4.05 16.75 11.05
C THR A 99 -3.14 16.09 10.01
N LEU A 100 -3.68 15.27 9.09
CA LEU A 100 -2.87 14.71 8.02
C LEU A 100 -2.38 15.82 7.09
N SER A 101 -1.08 15.83 6.82
CA SER A 101 -0.41 16.84 6.00
C SER A 101 -1.16 17.11 4.68
N ARG A 102 -1.42 18.36 4.39
CA ARG A 102 -2.08 18.86 3.17
C ARG A 102 -3.54 18.40 2.96
N VAL A 103 -4.20 17.85 3.98
CA VAL A 103 -5.63 17.51 3.91
C VAL A 103 -6.49 18.61 4.54
N GLY A 104 -6.21 18.98 5.76
CA GLY A 104 -6.93 20.00 6.54
C GLY A 104 -8.31 19.56 7.01
N VAL A 105 -9.20 19.19 6.09
CA VAL A 105 -10.55 18.71 6.38
C VAL A 105 -10.90 17.49 5.54
N ALA A 106 -11.79 16.63 6.07
CA ALA A 106 -12.33 15.44 5.43
C ALA A 106 -13.82 15.28 5.77
N ALA A 107 -14.55 14.50 4.99
CA ALA A 107 -15.94 14.20 5.28
C ALA A 107 -16.02 13.08 6.34
N ALA A 108 -16.83 13.25 7.38
CA ALA A 108 -17.03 12.22 8.39
C ALA A 108 -18.00 11.14 7.90
N ALA A 109 -17.68 9.88 8.18
CA ALA A 109 -18.64 8.80 8.08
C ALA A 109 -19.80 8.98 9.10
N ASP A 110 -20.77 8.10 9.06
CA ASP A 110 -21.87 8.13 10.02
C ASP A 110 -21.45 7.68 11.43
N GLY A 111 -22.36 7.91 12.40
CA GLY A 111 -22.12 7.57 13.80
C GLY A 111 -21.99 6.04 14.03
N GLN A 112 -22.59 5.20 13.19
CA GLN A 112 -22.50 3.75 13.28
C GLN A 112 -21.06 3.28 12.98
N ALA A 113 -20.43 3.84 11.94
CA ALA A 113 -19.03 3.56 11.62
C ALA A 113 -18.08 3.98 12.74
N HIS A 114 -18.33 5.15 13.35
CA HIS A 114 -17.55 5.63 14.49
C HIS A 114 -17.69 4.70 15.71
N ALA A 115 -18.90 4.31 16.07
CA ALA A 115 -19.17 3.42 17.19
C ALA A 115 -18.53 2.05 16.97
N TRP A 116 -18.72 1.44 15.79
CA TRP A 116 -18.16 0.13 15.45
C TRP A 116 -16.63 0.12 15.56
N LEU A 117 -15.95 1.11 14.97
CA LEU A 117 -14.50 1.22 15.04
C LEU A 117 -14.02 1.51 16.46
N SER A 118 -14.72 2.37 17.21
CA SER A 118 -14.35 2.69 18.59
C SER A 118 -14.41 1.47 19.50
N GLU A 119 -15.42 0.62 19.32
CA GLU A 119 -15.55 -0.64 20.05
C GLU A 119 -14.44 -1.64 19.68
N VAL A 120 -14.12 -1.80 18.38
CA VAL A 120 -13.06 -2.71 17.94
C VAL A 120 -11.69 -2.26 18.41
N LEU A 121 -11.42 -0.95 18.37
CA LEU A 121 -10.11 -0.38 18.73
C LEU A 121 -10.00 -0.04 20.24
N GLY A 122 -11.10 -0.19 21.00
CA GLY A 122 -11.14 0.07 22.45
C GLY A 122 -10.89 1.54 22.83
N ARG A 123 -11.19 2.47 21.93
CA ARG A 123 -10.98 3.91 22.13
C ARG A 123 -11.87 4.75 21.22
N PRO A 124 -12.26 5.99 21.61
CA PRO A 124 -13.01 6.87 20.75
C PRO A 124 -12.25 7.21 19.48
N VAL A 125 -12.87 6.94 18.31
CA VAL A 125 -12.31 7.27 17.00
C VAL A 125 -13.41 7.67 16.03
N ARG A 126 -13.02 8.33 14.95
CA ARG A 126 -13.89 8.65 13.83
C ARG A 126 -13.27 8.10 12.53
N LEU A 127 -14.11 7.65 11.62
CA LEU A 127 -13.75 7.34 10.25
C LEU A 127 -14.03 8.55 9.39
N VAL A 128 -13.06 8.96 8.57
CA VAL A 128 -13.21 10.10 7.66
C VAL A 128 -12.77 9.72 6.25
N TRP A 129 -13.35 10.39 5.27
CA TRP A 129 -13.19 10.13 3.86
C TRP A 129 -12.68 11.37 3.12
N LEU A 130 -11.69 11.18 2.25
CA LEU A 130 -11.19 12.22 1.36
C LEU A 130 -12.09 12.26 0.12
N ASP A 131 -12.99 13.22 0.06
CA ASP A 131 -13.96 13.42 -1.01
C ASP A 131 -13.29 13.75 -2.35
N ASP A 132 -12.32 14.65 -2.35
CA ASP A 132 -11.59 15.10 -3.52
C ASP A 132 -10.06 15.03 -3.31
N PRO A 133 -9.38 14.01 -3.90
CA PRO A 133 -7.92 13.89 -3.82
C PRO A 133 -7.15 15.06 -4.44
N SER A 134 -7.74 15.85 -5.34
CA SER A 134 -7.10 17.02 -5.93
C SER A 134 -6.78 18.10 -4.89
N ARG A 135 -7.52 18.12 -3.77
CA ARG A 135 -7.24 19.00 -2.62
C ARG A 135 -5.96 18.66 -1.86
N ARG A 136 -5.41 17.47 -2.12
CA ARG A 136 -4.15 17.02 -1.51
C ARG A 136 -3.08 16.80 -2.58
N PRO A 137 -2.36 17.84 -3.00
CA PRO A 137 -1.27 17.67 -3.95
C PRO A 137 -0.15 16.81 -3.34
N MET A 138 0.44 15.93 -4.15
CA MET A 138 1.64 15.19 -3.78
C MET A 138 2.81 16.15 -3.54
N SER A 139 3.71 15.84 -2.62
CA SER A 139 4.86 16.70 -2.33
C SER A 139 5.95 16.54 -3.40
N GLN A 140 6.53 17.62 -3.86
CA GLN A 140 7.67 17.61 -4.78
C GLN A 140 8.88 16.86 -4.20
N ALA A 141 9.04 16.85 -2.88
CA ALA A 141 10.07 16.06 -2.20
C ALA A 141 9.93 14.54 -2.43
N HIS A 142 8.77 14.09 -2.92
CA HIS A 142 8.47 12.69 -3.26
C HIS A 142 8.36 12.46 -4.78
N GLY A 143 9.01 13.28 -5.58
CA GLY A 143 9.08 13.09 -7.04
C GLY A 143 7.79 13.43 -7.79
N SER A 144 6.91 14.27 -7.22
CA SER A 144 5.70 14.70 -7.91
C SER A 144 5.98 15.76 -8.99
N GLU A 145 5.10 15.77 -9.98
CA GLU A 145 4.92 16.89 -10.90
C GLU A 145 3.80 17.83 -10.39
N PRO A 146 3.80 19.10 -10.85
CA PRO A 146 2.74 20.03 -10.48
C PRO A 146 1.35 19.49 -10.83
N GLY A 147 0.45 19.47 -9.84
CA GLY A 147 -0.92 18.98 -10.01
C GLY A 147 -1.12 17.46 -9.85
N ASP A 148 -0.10 16.70 -9.47
CA ASP A 148 -0.26 15.31 -9.08
C ASP A 148 -1.09 15.21 -7.80
N PRO A 149 -2.28 14.58 -7.82
CA PRO A 149 -3.09 14.38 -6.63
C PRO A 149 -2.55 13.20 -5.81
N LEU A 150 -2.88 13.18 -4.52
CA LEU A 150 -2.56 12.07 -3.64
C LEU A 150 -3.77 11.68 -2.81
N SER A 151 -4.05 10.38 -2.72
CA SER A 151 -4.99 9.82 -1.74
C SER A 151 -4.49 10.03 -0.30
N LEU A 152 -5.01 9.35 0.69
CA LEU A 152 -4.48 9.40 2.07
C LEU A 152 -3.21 8.51 2.25
N ALA A 153 -2.58 8.09 1.15
CA ALA A 153 -1.28 7.42 1.16
C ALA A 153 -0.19 8.31 1.79
N ASP A 154 0.93 7.73 2.23
CA ASP A 154 1.96 8.50 2.96
C ASP A 154 2.72 9.46 2.03
N ALA A 155 3.22 8.99 0.88
CA ALA A 155 4.11 9.78 0.04
C ALA A 155 3.81 9.70 -1.46
N GLY A 156 3.41 8.55 -1.98
CA GLY A 156 3.13 8.36 -3.41
C GLY A 156 1.86 7.56 -3.68
N PRO A 157 1.29 7.67 -4.89
CA PRO A 157 0.02 7.05 -5.25
C PRO A 157 0.04 5.53 -5.17
N LEU A 158 1.06 4.89 -5.72
CA LEU A 158 1.19 3.44 -5.82
C LEU A 158 2.56 2.98 -5.34
N LEU A 159 2.58 1.84 -4.65
CA LEU A 159 3.80 1.11 -4.34
C LEU A 159 3.89 -0.12 -5.24
N VAL A 160 5.00 -0.24 -5.95
CA VAL A 160 5.36 -1.40 -6.76
C VAL A 160 6.52 -2.13 -6.10
N THR A 161 6.42 -3.43 -6.02
CA THR A 161 7.47 -4.34 -5.55
C THR A 161 7.57 -5.52 -6.50
N THR A 162 8.61 -6.34 -6.37
CA THR A 162 8.70 -7.58 -7.15
C THR A 162 8.74 -8.80 -6.23
N ALA A 163 8.19 -9.92 -6.71
CA ALA A 163 8.28 -11.19 -6.00
C ALA A 163 9.74 -11.65 -5.87
N ALA A 164 10.58 -11.37 -6.88
CA ALA A 164 12.02 -11.65 -6.87
C ALA A 164 12.72 -10.90 -5.72
N SER A 165 12.39 -9.62 -5.50
CA SER A 165 12.96 -8.82 -4.40
C SER A 165 12.59 -9.37 -3.03
N LEU A 166 11.35 -9.83 -2.86
CA LEU A 166 10.92 -10.46 -1.61
C LEU A 166 11.68 -11.78 -1.38
N ARG A 167 11.79 -12.64 -2.41
CA ARG A 167 12.54 -13.91 -2.32
C ARG A 167 13.99 -13.66 -1.87
N GLN A 168 14.66 -12.67 -2.47
CA GLN A 168 16.04 -12.33 -2.09
C GLN A 168 16.14 -11.82 -0.66
N LEU A 169 15.21 -10.95 -0.25
CA LEU A 169 15.17 -10.43 1.12
C LEU A 169 14.92 -11.55 2.14
N ASP A 170 14.06 -12.51 1.81
CA ASP A 170 13.77 -13.67 2.66
C ASP A 170 15.01 -14.56 2.82
N VAL A 171 15.79 -14.78 1.75
CA VAL A 171 17.07 -15.49 1.80
C VAL A 171 18.02 -14.79 2.77
N TRP A 172 18.23 -13.49 2.65
CA TRP A 172 19.10 -12.73 3.56
C TRP A 172 18.63 -12.81 5.03
N ALA A 173 17.33 -12.65 5.25
CA ALA A 173 16.77 -12.72 6.60
C ALA A 173 16.95 -14.10 7.22
N ALA A 174 16.77 -15.17 6.42
CA ALA A 174 16.95 -16.55 6.86
C ALA A 174 18.42 -16.88 7.17
N GLU A 175 19.36 -16.47 6.32
CA GLU A 175 20.80 -16.64 6.54
C GLU A 175 21.26 -15.94 7.82
N GLU A 176 20.81 -14.70 8.01
CA GLU A 176 21.14 -13.92 9.20
C GLU A 176 20.52 -14.50 10.48
N ALA A 177 19.29 -15.04 10.41
CA ALA A 177 18.67 -15.72 11.54
C ALA A 177 19.48 -16.95 11.93
N ARG A 178 19.87 -17.80 10.98
CA ARG A 178 20.72 -18.98 11.23
C ARG A 178 22.07 -18.60 11.84
N ALA A 179 22.71 -17.53 11.33
CA ALA A 179 23.98 -17.06 11.86
C ALA A 179 23.88 -16.58 13.32
N ARG A 180 22.67 -16.21 13.78
CA ARG A 180 22.40 -15.86 15.19
C ARG A 180 21.91 -17.03 16.04
N GLY A 181 21.76 -18.24 15.46
CA GLY A 181 21.14 -19.37 16.14
C GLY A 181 19.63 -19.25 16.30
N GLU A 182 18.98 -18.35 15.54
CA GLU A 182 17.53 -18.14 15.53
C GLU A 182 16.88 -19.00 14.44
N ALA A 183 15.65 -19.48 14.65
CA ALA A 183 14.89 -20.12 13.59
C ALA A 183 14.45 -19.10 12.55
N PRO A 184 14.68 -19.33 11.25
CA PRO A 184 14.16 -18.47 10.19
C PRO A 184 12.65 -18.42 10.22
N ALA A 185 12.09 -17.23 10.00
CA ALA A 185 10.66 -17.02 9.80
C ALA A 185 10.44 -16.35 8.43
N PRO A 186 9.62 -16.93 7.53
CA PRO A 186 9.43 -16.39 6.20
C PRO A 186 8.83 -14.99 6.24
N LEU A 187 9.28 -14.14 5.34
CA LEU A 187 8.74 -12.81 5.13
C LEU A 187 7.57 -12.88 4.15
N VAL A 188 6.51 -12.13 4.44
CA VAL A 188 5.33 -12.04 3.58
C VAL A 188 5.22 -10.65 2.96
N MET A 189 4.80 -10.59 1.69
CA MET A 189 4.69 -9.33 0.93
C MET A 189 3.72 -8.33 1.59
N GLU A 190 2.69 -8.81 2.25
CA GLU A 190 1.71 -8.00 2.98
C GLU A 190 2.34 -7.00 3.98
N ARG A 191 3.51 -7.29 4.55
CA ARG A 191 4.25 -6.38 5.45
C ARG A 191 4.61 -5.05 4.79
N PHE A 192 4.85 -5.08 3.48
CA PHE A 192 5.26 -3.92 2.69
C PHE A 192 4.07 -3.14 2.13
N ARG A 193 2.87 -3.76 2.08
CA ARG A 193 1.63 -3.14 1.63
C ARG A 193 1.71 -2.59 0.19
N PRO A 194 2.27 -3.34 -0.78
CA PRO A 194 2.33 -2.89 -2.16
C PRO A 194 0.94 -2.89 -2.79
N ASN A 195 0.72 -1.98 -3.73
CA ASN A 195 -0.44 -2.02 -4.61
C ASN A 195 -0.24 -3.05 -5.72
N LEU A 196 0.96 -3.10 -6.29
CA LEU A 196 1.35 -3.99 -7.38
C LEU A 196 2.54 -4.83 -6.96
N VAL A 197 2.42 -6.15 -7.07
CA VAL A 197 3.54 -7.07 -6.99
C VAL A 197 3.79 -7.60 -8.39
N VAL A 198 4.94 -7.30 -8.95
CA VAL A 198 5.34 -7.76 -10.28
C VAL A 198 6.12 -9.06 -10.15
N ASP A 199 5.83 -10.02 -11.02
CA ASP A 199 6.54 -11.29 -11.09
C ASP A 199 6.99 -11.60 -12.53
N GLY A 200 7.96 -12.52 -12.66
CA GLY A 200 8.53 -12.99 -13.91
C GLY A 200 9.68 -13.96 -13.63
N GLU A 201 9.84 -14.99 -14.46
CA GLU A 201 10.85 -16.04 -14.25
C GLU A 201 12.28 -15.49 -14.21
N ASP A 202 12.60 -14.55 -15.12
CA ASP A 202 13.94 -13.98 -15.28
C ASP A 202 14.07 -12.61 -14.60
N LEU A 203 13.12 -12.24 -13.73
CA LEU A 203 13.16 -10.94 -13.08
C LEU A 203 14.19 -10.93 -11.95
N GLU A 204 15.25 -10.14 -12.14
CA GLU A 204 16.29 -9.98 -11.13
C GLU A 204 15.77 -9.31 -9.86
N PRO A 205 16.26 -9.71 -8.68
CA PRO A 205 15.93 -9.02 -7.43
C PRO A 205 16.27 -7.54 -7.49
N PHE A 206 15.34 -6.70 -7.07
CA PHE A 206 15.45 -5.24 -7.03
C PHE A 206 15.56 -4.56 -8.40
N ALA A 207 15.17 -5.25 -9.48
CA ALA A 207 15.10 -4.66 -10.81
C ALA A 207 14.23 -3.40 -10.84
N GLU A 208 13.19 -3.34 -9.99
CA GLU A 208 12.31 -2.19 -9.85
C GLU A 208 13.03 -0.89 -9.49
N ASP A 209 14.19 -0.95 -8.88
CA ASP A 209 14.98 0.24 -8.55
C ASP A 209 15.45 1.03 -9.78
N GLY A 210 15.64 0.32 -10.89
CA GLY A 210 16.08 0.89 -12.16
C GLY A 210 14.95 1.43 -13.02
N TRP A 211 13.69 1.12 -12.72
CA TRP A 211 12.56 1.47 -13.57
C TRP A 211 12.26 2.97 -13.50
N ARG A 212 12.24 3.65 -14.62
CA ARG A 212 11.92 5.08 -14.68
C ARG A 212 10.53 5.34 -15.25
N ARG A 213 10.13 4.52 -16.22
CA ARG A 213 8.78 4.50 -16.78
C ARG A 213 8.33 3.07 -16.96
N LEU A 214 7.06 2.83 -16.68
CA LEU A 214 6.39 1.54 -16.83
C LEU A 214 5.14 1.73 -17.65
N ARG A 215 4.79 0.74 -18.46
CA ARG A 215 3.45 0.56 -18.97
C ARG A 215 2.91 -0.77 -18.43
N ILE A 216 1.75 -0.72 -17.80
CA ILE A 216 1.05 -1.89 -17.28
C ILE A 216 -0.35 -1.86 -17.90
N GLY A 217 -0.70 -2.89 -18.69
CA GLY A 217 -1.87 -2.82 -19.53
C GLY A 217 -1.83 -1.59 -20.45
N GLU A 218 -2.84 -0.75 -20.36
CA GLU A 218 -2.95 0.48 -21.17
C GLU A 218 -2.42 1.74 -20.44
N VAL A 219 -2.06 1.65 -19.16
CA VAL A 219 -1.68 2.81 -18.35
C VAL A 219 -0.19 2.94 -18.26
N GLU A 220 0.32 4.16 -18.46
CA GLU A 220 1.71 4.52 -18.19
C GLU A 220 1.89 5.00 -16.76
N TYR A 221 3.04 4.67 -16.19
CA TYR A 221 3.44 5.08 -14.84
C TYR A 221 4.83 5.67 -14.86
N ARG A 222 5.01 6.72 -14.09
CA ARG A 222 6.27 7.40 -13.90
C ARG A 222 6.84 7.05 -12.53
N PHE A 223 8.14 6.74 -12.47
CA PHE A 223 8.86 6.62 -11.20
C PHE A 223 8.78 7.94 -10.43
N ALA A 224 8.45 7.85 -9.15
CA ALA A 224 8.45 8.99 -8.24
C ALA A 224 9.67 8.93 -7.31
N GLU A 225 9.81 7.86 -6.55
CA GLU A 225 10.93 7.67 -5.64
C GLU A 225 11.06 6.20 -5.19
N HIS A 226 12.22 5.82 -4.67
CA HIS A 226 12.33 4.58 -3.90
C HIS A 226 11.45 4.65 -2.65
N CYS A 227 10.94 3.51 -2.20
CA CYS A 227 10.12 3.48 -1.00
C CYS A 227 10.96 3.19 0.25
N ASP A 228 11.12 4.22 1.07
CA ASP A 228 11.72 4.07 2.39
C ASP A 228 10.81 3.29 3.34
N ARG A 229 11.41 2.38 4.10
CA ARG A 229 10.64 1.46 4.95
C ARG A 229 10.70 1.89 6.41
N CYS A 230 9.54 1.88 7.04
CA CYS A 230 9.38 2.26 8.43
C CYS A 230 9.09 1.03 9.32
N VAL A 231 9.03 1.25 10.62
CA VAL A 231 8.79 0.22 11.63
C VAL A 231 7.50 -0.59 11.41
N LEU A 232 6.53 -0.10 10.63
CA LEU A 232 5.32 -0.88 10.33
C LEU A 232 5.62 -2.22 9.67
N THR A 233 6.66 -2.31 8.82
CA THR A 233 7.04 -3.56 8.16
C THR A 233 7.52 -4.64 9.14
N THR A 234 7.92 -4.27 10.34
CA THR A 234 8.32 -5.23 11.39
C THR A 234 7.13 -5.81 12.17
N VAL A 235 5.93 -5.28 11.96
CA VAL A 235 4.70 -5.82 12.55
C VAL A 235 4.24 -6.99 11.69
N ASP A 236 4.03 -8.13 12.32
CA ASP A 236 3.45 -9.29 11.66
C ASP A 236 1.99 -9.02 11.35
N PRO A 237 1.54 -9.14 10.08
CA PRO A 237 0.18 -8.77 9.71
C PRO A 237 -0.89 -9.71 10.30
N GLN A 238 -0.54 -10.95 10.65
CA GLN A 238 -1.47 -11.93 11.20
C GLN A 238 -1.55 -11.85 12.72
N THR A 239 -0.38 -11.91 13.38
CA THR A 239 -0.29 -11.95 14.85
C THR A 239 -0.24 -10.56 15.48
N ARG A 240 0.12 -9.54 14.70
CA ARG A 240 0.38 -8.15 15.12
C ARG A 240 1.58 -8.03 16.07
N ALA A 241 2.34 -9.10 16.22
CA ALA A 241 3.59 -9.08 16.99
C ALA A 241 4.62 -8.20 16.29
N ARG A 242 5.37 -7.45 17.10
CA ARG A 242 6.51 -6.64 16.62
C ARG A 242 7.78 -7.46 16.61
N GLY A 243 8.48 -7.42 15.48
CA GLY A 243 9.79 -8.05 15.30
C GLY A 243 10.89 -7.03 14.98
N LYS A 244 11.99 -7.53 14.44
CA LYS A 244 13.09 -6.70 13.91
C LYS A 244 13.20 -6.82 12.39
N GLU A 245 12.77 -7.94 11.84
CA GLU A 245 12.70 -8.14 10.39
C GLU A 245 11.44 -7.49 9.80
N PRO A 246 11.48 -7.01 8.56
CA PRO A 246 12.60 -7.06 7.60
C PRO A 246 13.62 -5.91 7.75
N LEU A 247 13.39 -4.93 8.63
CA LEU A 247 14.25 -3.74 8.72
C LEU A 247 15.70 -4.07 9.07
N ARG A 248 15.96 -5.13 9.85
CA ARG A 248 17.32 -5.56 10.21
C ARG A 248 18.11 -5.97 8.96
N SER A 249 17.53 -6.85 8.13
CA SER A 249 18.17 -7.31 6.90
C SER A 249 18.25 -6.22 5.84
N LEU A 250 17.21 -5.41 5.69
CA LEU A 250 17.26 -4.23 4.81
C LEU A 250 18.34 -3.23 5.22
N ALA A 251 18.59 -3.05 6.51
CA ALA A 251 19.64 -2.13 6.98
C ALA A 251 21.06 -2.60 6.61
N ARG A 252 21.26 -3.89 6.35
CA ARG A 252 22.55 -4.45 5.93
C ARG A 252 22.74 -4.37 4.41
N HIS A 253 21.68 -4.67 3.67
CA HIS A 253 21.79 -4.90 2.22
C HIS A 253 21.21 -3.76 1.38
N ARG A 254 20.29 -2.96 1.96
CA ARG A 254 19.49 -1.97 1.23
C ARG A 254 19.45 -0.61 1.92
N ARG A 255 20.61 -0.16 2.46
CA ARG A 255 20.71 1.12 3.16
C ARG A 255 21.60 2.10 2.43
N TRP A 256 21.04 3.25 2.07
CA TRP A 256 21.74 4.44 1.57
C TRP A 256 20.95 5.70 1.96
N ASP A 257 21.58 6.86 1.95
CA ASP A 257 21.00 8.17 2.33
C ASP A 257 20.28 8.16 3.70
N GLY A 258 20.81 7.38 4.66
CA GLY A 258 20.26 7.28 6.01
C GLY A 258 18.95 6.50 6.13
N LYS A 259 18.43 5.92 5.03
CA LYS A 259 17.17 5.19 4.96
C LYS A 259 17.39 3.75 4.53
N VAL A 260 16.37 2.91 4.72
CA VAL A 260 16.33 1.54 4.20
C VAL A 260 15.21 1.42 3.18
N TRP A 261 15.47 0.71 2.07
CA TRP A 261 14.67 0.78 0.85
C TRP A 261 14.15 -0.59 0.42
N PHE A 262 12.88 -0.64 0.01
CA PHE A 262 12.27 -1.81 -0.62
C PHE A 262 11.07 -1.38 -1.46
N GLY A 263 11.13 -1.66 -2.77
CA GLY A 263 10.13 -1.25 -3.75
C GLY A 263 10.23 0.22 -4.15
N VAL A 264 9.43 0.60 -5.11
CA VAL A 264 9.39 1.94 -5.70
C VAL A 264 7.98 2.52 -5.69
N ARG A 265 7.87 3.82 -5.53
CA ARG A 265 6.62 4.55 -5.71
C ARG A 265 6.51 5.05 -7.13
N VAL A 266 5.35 4.84 -7.71
CA VAL A 266 5.06 5.30 -9.08
C VAL A 266 3.78 6.13 -9.11
N THR A 267 3.71 7.05 -10.07
CA THR A 267 2.55 7.91 -10.31
C THR A 267 1.94 7.55 -11.66
N PRO A 268 0.63 7.28 -11.75
CA PRO A 268 -0.05 7.09 -13.03
C PRO A 268 0.02 8.37 -13.88
N VAL A 269 0.32 8.22 -15.17
CA VAL A 269 0.34 9.34 -16.12
C VAL A 269 -1.05 9.56 -16.74
N GLY A 270 -1.91 8.53 -16.69
CA GLY A 270 -3.28 8.56 -17.21
C GLY A 270 -4.25 7.83 -16.29
N THR A 271 -5.41 7.53 -16.83
CA THR A 271 -6.45 6.72 -16.18
C THR A 271 -6.73 5.48 -17.02
N GLY A 272 -7.29 4.43 -16.43
CA GLY A 272 -7.60 3.18 -17.11
C GLY A 272 -7.91 2.07 -16.12
N SER A 273 -7.46 0.87 -16.39
CA SER A 273 -7.58 -0.28 -15.49
C SER A 273 -6.27 -1.07 -15.45
N VAL A 274 -6.09 -1.85 -14.40
CA VAL A 274 -5.02 -2.82 -14.24
C VAL A 274 -5.60 -4.11 -13.69
N ALA A 275 -5.08 -5.24 -14.14
CA ALA A 275 -5.49 -6.57 -13.69
C ALA A 275 -4.28 -7.46 -13.38
N VAL A 276 -4.51 -8.48 -12.57
CA VAL A 276 -3.55 -9.58 -12.40
C VAL A 276 -3.33 -10.25 -13.76
N GLY A 277 -2.07 -10.50 -14.10
CA GLY A 277 -1.67 -11.04 -15.41
C GLY A 277 -1.35 -9.98 -16.47
N ASP A 278 -1.66 -8.70 -16.24
CA ASP A 278 -1.27 -7.64 -17.17
C ASP A 278 0.26 -7.59 -17.35
N GLU A 279 0.69 -7.47 -18.61
CA GLU A 279 2.11 -7.34 -18.94
C GLU A 279 2.68 -6.04 -18.38
N VAL A 280 3.89 -6.13 -17.81
CA VAL A 280 4.66 -4.98 -17.33
C VAL A 280 5.80 -4.71 -18.27
N VAL A 281 5.76 -3.61 -18.98
CA VAL A 281 6.79 -3.18 -19.92
C VAL A 281 7.56 -2.01 -19.34
N VAL A 282 8.87 -2.19 -19.13
CA VAL A 282 9.77 -1.11 -18.73
C VAL A 282 10.14 -0.30 -19.97
N THR A 283 9.84 0.99 -19.96
CA THR A 283 10.04 1.88 -21.12
C THR A 283 11.11 2.94 -20.90
N GLY A 284 11.75 2.96 -19.72
CA GLY A 284 12.84 3.89 -19.41
C GLY A 284 13.44 3.68 -18.02
#